data_e4ddf406645f81c338bb775fb743892f
#
_entry.id   e4ddf406645f81c338bb775fb743892f
#
_cell.length_a   1.000
_cell.length_b   1.000
_cell.length_c   1.000
_cell.angle_alpha   90.00
_cell.angle_beta   90.00
_cell.angle_gamma   90.00
#
_symmetry.space_group_name_H-M   'P 1'
#
loop_
_entity.id
_entity.type
_entity.pdbx_description
1 polymer ?
#
loop_
_entity_poly.entity_id
_entity_poly.type
_entity_poly.pdbx_seq_one_letter_code
_entity_poly.pdbx_strand_id
1 'polypeptide(L)'
;MNIKSFLIFGTILATPVACLAEEFSISFEWGNIKKCTTGYPNKVSNPIFTLNNVHEGTKFLKFKMKDKNVPGFNHGGGKIEYFGENVIEPGAFKYKSPCPPGGTHTYEWTVTAQSKKSGGKLAVAKARKEYP
;
A
#
# COMPACT_ATOMS: atom_id res chain seq x y z
N MET A 1 28.15 19.96 -66.48
CA MET A 1 27.33 20.52 -65.39
C MET A 1 27.14 19.44 -64.34
N ASN A 2 27.94 19.46 -63.28
CA ASN A 2 27.94 18.44 -62.25
C ASN A 2 27.03 18.86 -61.10
N ILE A 3 25.88 18.22 -60.99
CA ILE A 3 24.99 18.41 -59.83
C ILE A 3 25.46 17.41 -58.77
N LYS A 4 26.14 17.96 -57.74
CA LYS A 4 26.47 17.16 -56.54
C LYS A 4 25.22 17.13 -55.66
N SER A 5 24.51 16.00 -55.67
CA SER A 5 23.47 15.71 -54.68
C SER A 5 24.13 15.49 -53.31
N PHE A 6 23.90 16.41 -52.38
CA PHE A 6 24.21 16.22 -50.97
C PHE A 6 23.07 15.42 -50.33
N LEU A 7 23.33 14.13 -50.03
CA LEU A 7 22.48 13.33 -49.18
C LEU A 7 22.77 13.72 -47.73
N ILE A 8 21.85 14.46 -47.13
CA ILE A 8 21.87 14.70 -45.68
C ILE A 8 21.31 13.47 -45.01
N PHE A 9 22.20 12.64 -44.46
CA PHE A 9 21.79 11.57 -43.55
C PHE A 9 21.43 12.21 -42.20
N GLY A 10 20.13 12.41 -41.97
CA GLY A 10 19.61 12.79 -40.67
C GLY A 10 19.76 11.62 -39.70
N THR A 11 20.68 11.72 -38.76
CA THR A 11 20.81 10.77 -37.67
C THR A 11 19.61 10.98 -36.73
N ILE A 12 18.64 10.08 -36.76
CA ILE A 12 17.56 10.06 -35.78
C ILE A 12 18.14 9.52 -34.50
N LEU A 13 18.45 10.40 -33.55
CA LEU A 13 18.79 10.02 -32.19
C LEU A 13 17.52 9.54 -31.48
N ALA A 14 17.32 8.21 -31.46
CA ALA A 14 16.28 7.61 -30.63
C ALA A 14 16.71 7.74 -29.15
N THR A 15 16.08 8.65 -28.40
CA THR A 15 16.24 8.70 -26.94
C THR A 15 15.53 7.49 -26.33
N PRO A 16 16.18 6.69 -25.49
CA PRO A 16 15.50 5.60 -24.81
C PRO A 16 14.46 6.18 -23.86
N VAL A 17 13.18 5.77 -24.05
CA VAL A 17 12.12 6.07 -23.09
C VAL A 17 12.40 5.20 -21.87
N ALA A 18 12.80 5.83 -20.75
CA ALA A 18 12.93 5.13 -19.48
C ALA A 18 11.55 4.69 -19.02
N CYS A 19 11.26 3.37 -19.05
CA CYS A 19 10.10 2.79 -18.37
C CYS A 19 10.36 2.90 -16.87
N LEU A 20 9.74 3.88 -16.20
CA LEU A 20 9.68 3.91 -14.75
C LEU A 20 8.71 2.81 -14.31
N ALA A 21 9.19 1.88 -13.48
CA ALA A 21 8.32 0.93 -12.81
C ALA A 21 7.35 1.72 -11.92
N GLU A 22 6.05 1.37 -11.99
CA GLU A 22 5.06 1.96 -11.12
C GLU A 22 5.33 1.54 -9.67
N GLU A 23 5.16 2.48 -8.73
CA GLU A 23 5.39 2.23 -7.32
C GLU A 23 4.32 1.32 -6.71
N PHE A 24 4.72 0.51 -5.75
CA PHE A 24 3.81 -0.23 -4.89
C PHE A 24 2.90 0.76 -4.16
N SER A 25 1.60 0.60 -4.32
CA SER A 25 0.59 1.43 -3.66
C SER A 25 -0.56 0.58 -3.14
N ILE A 26 -1.28 1.12 -2.17
CA ILE A 26 -2.44 0.49 -1.57
C ILE A 26 -3.60 1.49 -1.48
N SER A 27 -4.80 0.97 -1.47
CA SER A 27 -5.99 1.65 -0.98
C SER A 27 -6.75 0.68 -0.07
N PHE A 28 -7.66 1.19 0.75
CA PHE A 28 -8.44 0.34 1.62
C PHE A 28 -9.82 0.92 1.89
N GLU A 29 -10.75 0.03 2.23
CA GLU A 29 -12.08 0.37 2.74
C GLU A 29 -12.24 -0.30 4.10
N TRP A 30 -12.82 0.42 5.07
CA TRP A 30 -13.00 -0.10 6.42
C TRP A 30 -13.79 -1.41 6.45
N GLY A 31 -14.71 -1.60 5.50
CA GLY A 31 -15.60 -2.73 5.49
C GLY A 31 -16.70 -2.59 6.53
N ASN A 32 -17.38 -3.70 6.80
CA ASN A 32 -18.49 -3.74 7.75
C ASN A 32 -18.00 -4.02 9.17
N ILE A 33 -17.37 -3.00 9.80
CA ILE A 33 -16.92 -3.08 11.19
C ILE A 33 -17.95 -2.41 12.12
N LYS A 34 -18.04 -2.90 13.35
CA LYS A 34 -18.85 -2.27 14.39
C LYS A 34 -18.41 -0.84 14.62
N LYS A 35 -19.36 0.10 14.59
CA LYS A 35 -19.08 1.51 14.88
C LYS A 35 -18.49 1.64 16.29
N CYS A 36 -17.41 2.41 16.41
CA CYS A 36 -16.72 2.62 17.67
C CYS A 36 -16.27 4.07 17.81
N THR A 37 -16.75 4.73 18.87
CA THR A 37 -16.42 6.14 19.17
C THR A 37 -16.19 6.35 20.68
N THR A 38 -15.85 5.30 21.40
CA THR A 38 -15.70 5.32 22.85
C THR A 38 -14.26 5.47 23.35
N GLY A 39 -13.29 5.35 22.47
CA GLY A 39 -11.88 5.26 22.84
C GLY A 39 -11.43 3.83 23.20
N TYR A 40 -12.33 2.86 23.18
CA TYR A 40 -12.05 1.45 23.47
C TYR A 40 -12.22 0.59 22.22
N PRO A 41 -11.19 0.41 21.39
CA PRO A 41 -11.28 -0.33 20.15
C PRO A 41 -11.76 -1.77 20.32
N ASN A 42 -12.55 -2.23 19.34
CA ASN A 42 -12.92 -3.64 19.22
C ASN A 42 -11.84 -4.38 18.40
N LYS A 43 -11.69 -5.67 18.66
CA LYS A 43 -10.89 -6.54 17.80
C LYS A 43 -11.76 -6.96 16.61
N VAL A 44 -11.35 -6.59 15.40
CA VAL A 44 -12.13 -6.76 14.17
C VAL A 44 -11.27 -7.35 13.06
N SER A 45 -11.92 -7.88 12.03
CA SER A 45 -11.23 -8.34 10.82
C SER A 45 -10.64 -7.16 10.06
N ASN A 46 -9.55 -7.40 9.35
CA ASN A 46 -8.84 -6.41 8.57
C ASN A 46 -9.75 -5.71 7.54
N PRO A 47 -9.39 -4.47 7.15
CA PRO A 47 -10.03 -3.79 6.02
C PRO A 47 -9.89 -4.58 4.71
N ILE A 48 -10.68 -4.18 3.72
CA ILE A 48 -10.48 -4.63 2.35
C ILE A 48 -9.33 -3.79 1.78
N PHE A 49 -8.23 -4.42 1.42
CA PHE A 49 -7.10 -3.75 0.77
C PHE A 49 -7.07 -4.05 -0.71
N THR A 50 -6.86 -3.01 -1.51
CA THR A 50 -6.49 -3.15 -2.92
C THR A 50 -5.01 -2.86 -3.06
N LEU A 51 -4.29 -3.79 -3.68
CA LEU A 51 -2.85 -3.72 -3.85
C LEU A 51 -2.52 -3.44 -5.32
N ASN A 52 -1.65 -2.48 -5.57
CA ASN A 52 -1.19 -2.15 -6.91
C ASN A 52 0.33 -2.23 -6.98
N ASN A 53 0.84 -2.86 -8.03
CA ASN A 53 2.27 -2.95 -8.31
C ASN A 53 3.09 -3.53 -7.16
N VAL A 54 2.62 -4.64 -6.61
CA VAL A 54 3.36 -5.37 -5.58
C VAL A 54 4.72 -5.77 -6.13
N HIS A 55 5.77 -5.45 -5.39
CA HIS A 55 7.15 -5.71 -5.79
C HIS A 55 7.36 -7.20 -6.10
N GLU A 56 8.02 -7.49 -7.21
CA GLU A 56 8.39 -8.85 -7.57
C GLU A 56 9.26 -9.48 -6.47
N GLY A 57 9.03 -10.76 -6.18
CA GLY A 57 9.73 -11.48 -5.13
C GLY A 57 9.08 -11.34 -3.75
N THR A 58 7.96 -10.65 -3.64
CA THR A 58 7.19 -10.55 -2.39
C THR A 58 6.60 -11.91 -2.01
N LYS A 59 6.92 -12.36 -0.79
CA LYS A 59 6.42 -13.61 -0.21
C LYS A 59 5.50 -13.36 0.99
N PHE A 60 5.64 -12.22 1.64
CA PHE A 60 4.87 -11.82 2.83
C PHE A 60 4.48 -10.36 2.72
N LEU A 61 3.31 -10.04 3.29
CA LEU A 61 2.86 -8.67 3.50
C LEU A 61 2.67 -8.44 4.99
N LYS A 62 3.26 -7.37 5.50
CA LYS A 62 3.11 -6.93 6.88
C LYS A 62 2.25 -5.68 6.92
N PHE A 63 1.17 -5.73 7.68
CA PHE A 63 0.20 -4.65 7.84
C PHE A 63 0.32 -4.04 9.22
N LYS A 64 0.32 -2.72 9.30
CA LYS A 64 0.30 -1.99 10.57
C LYS A 64 -0.55 -0.73 10.44
N MET A 65 -1.45 -0.52 11.41
CA MET A 65 -2.26 0.70 11.48
C MET A 65 -1.76 1.64 12.57
N LYS A 66 -1.79 2.92 12.27
CA LYS A 66 -1.49 4.01 13.20
C LYS A 66 -2.63 5.03 13.19
N ASP A 67 -3.06 5.43 14.38
CA ASP A 67 -3.88 6.63 14.56
C ASP A 67 -2.95 7.84 14.52
N LYS A 68 -3.11 8.71 13.53
CA LYS A 68 -2.25 9.88 13.33
C LYS A 68 -2.48 10.96 14.39
N ASN A 69 -3.64 10.94 15.05
CA ASN A 69 -3.97 11.85 16.14
C ASN A 69 -3.46 11.34 17.51
N VAL A 70 -3.29 10.02 17.64
CA VAL A 70 -2.78 9.36 18.84
C VAL A 70 -1.72 8.32 18.44
N PRO A 71 -0.54 8.76 17.97
CA PRO A 71 0.44 7.85 17.34
C PRO A 71 1.07 6.84 18.32
N GLY A 72 0.97 7.07 19.61
CA GLY A 72 1.45 6.13 20.63
C GLY A 72 0.53 4.93 20.86
N PHE A 73 -0.71 4.98 20.40
CA PHE A 73 -1.63 3.85 20.57
C PHE A 73 -1.34 2.75 19.55
N ASN A 74 -1.21 1.52 20.04
CA ASN A 74 -0.94 0.37 19.19
C ASN A 74 -2.23 -0.30 18.73
N HIS A 75 -2.63 -0.05 17.48
CA HIS A 75 -3.78 -0.71 16.85
C HIS A 75 -3.45 -2.12 16.33
N GLY A 76 -2.17 -2.47 16.31
CA GLY A 76 -1.74 -3.75 15.78
C GLY A 76 -1.74 -3.81 14.27
N GLY A 77 -1.96 -4.97 13.75
CA GLY A 77 -1.95 -5.31 12.35
C GLY A 77 -1.78 -6.81 12.18
N GLY A 78 -1.14 -7.23 11.11
CA GLY A 78 -0.91 -8.63 10.85
C GLY A 78 0.16 -8.86 9.80
N LYS A 79 0.55 -10.11 9.65
CA LYS A 79 1.45 -10.57 8.61
C LYS A 79 0.81 -11.78 7.94
N ILE A 80 0.79 -11.77 6.61
CA ILE A 80 0.22 -12.85 5.82
C ILE A 80 1.21 -13.32 4.76
N GLU A 81 1.09 -14.57 4.34
CA GLU A 81 1.74 -15.04 3.12
C GLU A 81 1.07 -14.38 1.91
N TYR A 82 1.86 -14.07 0.90
CA TYR A 82 1.40 -13.44 -0.32
C TYR A 82 1.54 -14.38 -1.51
N PHE A 83 0.44 -14.58 -2.24
CA PHE A 83 0.37 -15.49 -3.38
C PHE A 83 -0.04 -14.79 -4.70
N GLY A 84 0.13 -13.47 -4.76
CA GLY A 84 -0.15 -12.71 -5.97
C GLY A 84 -1.52 -12.05 -6.03
N GLU A 85 -2.29 -12.05 -4.93
CA GLU A 85 -3.62 -11.43 -4.86
C GLU A 85 -3.53 -9.91 -5.04
N ASN A 86 -4.48 -9.33 -5.78
CA ASN A 86 -4.64 -7.87 -5.89
C ASN A 86 -5.54 -7.30 -4.80
N VAL A 87 -6.34 -8.14 -4.15
CA VAL A 87 -7.27 -7.75 -3.09
C VAL A 87 -7.07 -8.66 -1.90
N ILE A 88 -6.92 -8.06 -0.72
CA ILE A 88 -6.91 -8.78 0.55
C ILE A 88 -8.26 -8.55 1.22
N GLU A 89 -9.06 -9.61 1.28
CA GLU A 89 -10.38 -9.58 1.88
C GLU A 89 -10.32 -9.59 3.42
N PRO A 90 -11.39 -9.14 4.11
CA PRO A 90 -11.52 -9.33 5.55
C PRO A 90 -11.40 -10.80 5.94
N GLY A 91 -10.78 -11.05 7.09
CA GLY A 91 -10.55 -12.40 7.60
C GLY A 91 -9.11 -12.89 7.46
N ALA A 92 -8.22 -12.12 6.82
CA ALA A 92 -6.81 -12.45 6.73
C ALA A 92 -6.08 -12.27 8.06
N PHE A 93 -6.46 -11.26 8.84
CA PHE A 93 -5.94 -10.99 10.19
C PHE A 93 -6.93 -10.14 10.98
N LYS A 94 -6.66 -9.97 12.27
CA LYS A 94 -7.43 -9.10 13.16
C LYS A 94 -6.57 -7.96 13.69
N TYR A 95 -7.21 -6.83 13.98
CA TYR A 95 -6.54 -5.65 14.53
C TYR A 95 -7.51 -4.91 15.47
N LYS A 96 -7.02 -3.93 16.19
CA LYS A 96 -7.85 -3.05 17.01
C LYS A 96 -8.45 -1.96 16.14
N SER A 97 -9.78 -1.92 16.05
CA SER A 97 -10.53 -1.01 15.19
C SER A 97 -10.23 0.46 15.45
N PRO A 98 -10.49 1.35 14.46
CA PRO A 98 -10.58 2.77 14.76
C PRO A 98 -11.70 2.97 15.79
N CYS A 99 -11.43 3.80 16.80
CA CYS A 99 -12.40 4.09 17.86
C CYS A 99 -12.09 5.44 18.54
N PRO A 100 -12.16 6.57 17.80
CA PRO A 100 -11.81 7.86 18.36
C PRO A 100 -12.85 8.29 19.39
N PRO A 101 -12.44 8.72 20.59
CA PRO A 101 -13.37 9.27 21.56
C PRO A 101 -13.75 10.70 21.17
N GLY A 102 -15.01 10.89 20.73
CA GLY A 102 -15.56 12.21 20.44
C GLY A 102 -14.87 12.97 19.31
N GLY A 103 -15.10 12.55 18.07
CA GLY A 103 -14.60 13.23 16.89
C GLY A 103 -14.07 12.28 15.82
N THR A 104 -13.39 12.85 14.85
CA THR A 104 -12.82 12.13 13.72
C THR A 104 -11.30 12.10 13.84
N HIS A 105 -10.71 10.92 13.75
CA HIS A 105 -9.27 10.76 13.64
C HIS A 105 -8.87 10.30 12.24
N THR A 106 -7.62 10.59 11.87
CA THR A 106 -7.01 10.08 10.63
C THR A 106 -6.17 8.85 10.95
N TYR A 107 -6.43 7.78 10.23
CA TYR A 107 -5.72 6.50 10.39
C TYR A 107 -4.89 6.19 9.15
N GLU A 108 -3.71 5.64 9.37
CA GLU A 108 -2.78 5.26 8.30
C GLU A 108 -2.45 3.78 8.39
N TRP A 109 -2.68 3.07 7.29
CA TRP A 109 -2.15 1.73 7.10
C TRP A 109 -0.81 1.80 6.38
N THR A 110 0.16 1.08 6.92
CA THR A 110 1.45 0.82 6.27
C THR A 110 1.52 -0.64 5.92
N VAL A 111 1.78 -0.94 4.66
CA VAL A 111 1.97 -2.30 4.17
C VAL A 111 3.40 -2.45 3.68
N THR A 112 4.12 -3.40 4.25
CA THR A 112 5.49 -3.72 3.88
C THR A 112 5.51 -5.02 3.11
N ALA A 113 6.01 -4.98 1.88
CA ALA A 113 6.27 -6.15 1.06
C ALA A 113 7.62 -6.75 1.44
N GLN A 114 7.64 -8.04 1.75
CA GLN A 114 8.81 -8.75 2.26
C GLN A 114 9.10 -10.01 1.46
N SER A 115 10.38 -10.31 1.24
CA SER A 115 10.82 -11.56 0.63
C SER A 115 10.92 -12.73 1.61
N LYS A 116 10.92 -12.42 2.90
CA LYS A 116 11.06 -13.40 4.00
C LYS A 116 9.99 -13.13 5.05
N LYS A 117 9.64 -14.15 5.84
CA LYS A 117 8.71 -14.02 6.95
C LYS A 117 9.17 -12.99 7.97
N SER A 118 10.47 -12.88 8.21
CA SER A 118 11.07 -11.88 9.10
C SER A 118 12.17 -11.14 8.36
N GLY A 119 11.97 -9.85 8.12
CA GLY A 119 12.89 -9.04 7.33
C GLY A 119 12.69 -9.15 5.82
N GLY A 120 13.73 -8.84 5.05
CA GLY A 120 13.65 -8.86 3.58
C GLY A 120 12.70 -7.82 2.99
N LYS A 121 12.67 -6.60 3.54
CA LYS A 121 11.85 -5.51 3.05
C LYS A 121 12.20 -5.15 1.61
N LEU A 122 11.21 -5.22 0.73
CA LEU A 122 11.33 -4.89 -0.69
C LEU A 122 10.70 -3.55 -1.03
N ALA A 123 9.54 -3.25 -0.45
CA ALA A 123 8.80 -2.03 -0.71
C ALA A 123 7.84 -1.73 0.44
N VAL A 124 7.41 -0.48 0.53
CA VAL A 124 6.43 0.00 1.52
C VAL A 124 5.38 0.84 0.82
N ALA A 125 4.12 0.63 1.16
CA ALA A 125 3.01 1.46 0.71
C ALA A 125 2.19 1.93 1.91
N LYS A 126 1.60 3.13 1.79
CA LYS A 126 0.79 3.73 2.85
C LYS A 126 -0.50 4.29 2.26
N ALA A 127 -1.55 4.24 3.05
CA ALA A 127 -2.82 4.90 2.74
C ALA A 127 -3.50 5.39 4.01
N ARG A 128 -4.22 6.49 3.90
CA ARG A 128 -4.91 7.15 5.02
C ARG A 128 -6.41 7.23 4.75
N LYS A 129 -7.18 7.10 5.80
CA LYS A 129 -8.61 7.44 5.82
C LYS A 129 -8.99 8.02 7.17
N GLU A 130 -9.99 8.86 7.16
CA GLU A 130 -10.66 9.33 8.38
C GLU A 130 -11.66 8.29 8.88
N TYR A 131 -11.91 8.31 10.20
CA TYR A 131 -12.94 7.54 10.86
C TYR A 131 -13.47 8.33 12.08
N PRO A 132 -14.77 8.36 12.35
CA PRO A 132 -15.86 7.87 11.51
C PRO A 132 -16.04 8.67 10.24
#